data_def8eaf5efb3368f6c13549b312102b1
#
_entry.id   def8eaf5efb3368f6c13549b312102b1
#
_cell.length_a   1.000
_cell.length_b   1.000
_cell.length_c   1.000
_cell.angle_alpha   90.00
_cell.angle_beta   90.00
_cell.angle_gamma   90.00
#
_symmetry.space_group_name_H-M   'P 1'
#
loop_
_entity.id
_entity.type
_entity.pdbx_description
1 polymer ?
#
loop_
_entity_poly.entity_id
_entity_poly.type
_entity_poly.pdbx_seq_one_letter_code
_entity_poly.pdbx_strand_id
1 'polypeptide(L)'
;MNAKQEILSRIRSAQKQAGLPDHVDAPRDYQREGTLNADELRDMLIDRLEDYKAEVHVTEEGELKQTIATILKDRECNDIRYAEGMDATLFEGFDAKPDDKSVDPRTLNETDAVVTYSHVTSAQTGTIVLESDERCGRRALTLVPDRHLCIVHQNEIV
;
A
#
# COMPACT_ATOMS: atom_id res chain seq x y z
N MET A 1 -21.56 -34.09 -8.89
CA MET A 1 -20.62 -33.12 -9.49
C MET A 1 -21.04 -31.75 -9.04
N ASN A 2 -20.12 -30.91 -8.53
CA ASN A 2 -20.52 -29.56 -8.14
C ASN A 2 -20.54 -28.64 -9.38
N ALA A 3 -21.27 -27.51 -9.30
CA ALA A 3 -21.43 -26.58 -10.42
C ALA A 3 -20.09 -26.09 -11.01
N LYS A 4 -19.06 -25.89 -10.18
CA LYS A 4 -17.71 -25.52 -10.63
C LYS A 4 -17.10 -26.58 -11.56
N GLN A 5 -17.21 -27.85 -11.17
CA GLN A 5 -16.64 -28.95 -11.97
C GLN A 5 -17.37 -29.10 -13.32
N GLU A 6 -18.69 -28.91 -13.32
CA GLU A 6 -19.47 -28.96 -14.54
C GLU A 6 -19.12 -27.84 -15.51
N ILE A 7 -19.01 -26.60 -15.01
CA ILE A 7 -18.61 -25.42 -15.83
C ILE A 7 -17.22 -25.63 -16.42
N LEU A 8 -16.22 -26.04 -15.61
CA LEU A 8 -14.86 -26.29 -16.10
C LEU A 8 -14.81 -27.42 -17.11
N SER A 9 -15.61 -28.48 -16.95
CA SER A 9 -15.70 -29.56 -17.91
C SER A 9 -16.26 -29.10 -19.26
N ARG A 10 -17.31 -28.29 -19.24
CA ARG A 10 -17.90 -27.69 -20.47
C ARG A 10 -16.90 -26.80 -21.21
N ILE A 11 -16.16 -25.95 -20.47
CA ILE A 11 -15.12 -25.08 -21.06
C ILE A 11 -14.05 -25.93 -21.74
N ARG A 12 -13.48 -26.93 -21.05
CA ARG A 12 -12.45 -27.81 -21.62
C ARG A 12 -12.95 -28.56 -22.86
N SER A 13 -14.20 -29.04 -22.83
CA SER A 13 -14.79 -29.71 -23.98
C SER A 13 -14.94 -28.79 -25.18
N ALA A 14 -15.39 -27.54 -24.94
CA ALA A 14 -15.50 -26.54 -25.99
C ALA A 14 -14.14 -26.15 -26.59
N GLN A 15 -13.11 -25.97 -25.76
CA GLN A 15 -11.75 -25.70 -26.20
C GLN A 15 -11.22 -26.83 -27.09
N LYS A 16 -11.43 -28.08 -26.67
CA LYS A 16 -11.01 -29.26 -27.44
C LYS A 16 -11.73 -29.38 -28.78
N GLN A 17 -13.06 -29.12 -28.79
CA GLN A 17 -13.84 -29.12 -30.05
C GLN A 17 -13.42 -28.00 -31.01
N ALA A 18 -13.03 -26.86 -30.47
CA ALA A 18 -12.55 -25.71 -31.25
C ALA A 18 -11.10 -25.87 -31.71
N GLY A 19 -10.38 -26.96 -31.34
CA GLY A 19 -9.00 -27.18 -31.69
C GLY A 19 -8.03 -26.14 -31.08
N LEU A 20 -8.42 -25.51 -29.97
CA LEU A 20 -7.56 -24.53 -29.31
C LEU A 20 -6.38 -25.22 -28.62
N PRO A 21 -5.19 -24.62 -28.62
CA PRO A 21 -4.05 -25.15 -27.90
C PRO A 21 -4.28 -25.15 -26.40
N ASP A 22 -3.73 -26.15 -25.71
CA ASP A 22 -3.82 -26.24 -24.23
C ASP A 22 -3.08 -25.09 -23.52
N HIS A 23 -2.10 -24.51 -24.19
CA HIS A 23 -1.32 -23.38 -23.71
C HIS A 23 -1.06 -22.39 -24.85
N VAL A 24 -1.14 -21.11 -24.53
CA VAL A 24 -0.74 -20.01 -25.42
C VAL A 24 0.36 -19.24 -24.72
N ASP A 25 1.52 -19.15 -25.35
CA ASP A 25 2.60 -18.32 -24.83
C ASP A 25 2.19 -16.84 -24.86
N ALA A 26 2.14 -16.23 -23.70
CA ALA A 26 1.87 -14.81 -23.61
C ALA A 26 3.12 -14.02 -24.06
N PRO A 27 2.98 -13.06 -24.99
CA PRO A 27 4.09 -12.19 -25.34
C PRO A 27 4.57 -11.42 -24.11
N ARG A 28 5.89 -11.32 -23.94
CA ARG A 28 6.52 -10.68 -22.78
C ARG A 28 7.48 -9.58 -23.22
N ASP A 29 7.09 -8.82 -24.22
CA ASP A 29 7.85 -7.72 -24.82
C ASP A 29 7.74 -6.41 -24.03
N TYR A 30 7.51 -6.53 -22.71
CA TYR A 30 7.48 -5.38 -21.80
C TYR A 30 8.87 -5.08 -21.25
N GLN A 31 9.10 -3.83 -20.90
CA GLN A 31 10.32 -3.38 -20.25
C GLN A 31 10.44 -4.04 -18.86
N ARG A 32 11.55 -4.71 -18.60
CA ARG A 32 11.81 -5.44 -17.34
C ARG A 32 12.71 -4.68 -16.39
N GLU A 33 13.54 -3.78 -16.92
CA GLU A 33 14.52 -3.00 -16.16
C GLU A 33 14.34 -1.52 -16.49
N GLY A 34 14.34 -0.70 -15.45
CA GLY A 34 14.38 0.75 -15.58
C GLY A 34 15.82 1.24 -15.82
N THR A 35 15.96 2.48 -16.26
CA THR A 35 17.26 3.15 -16.46
C THR A 35 17.54 4.23 -15.41
N LEU A 36 16.56 4.54 -14.56
CA LEU A 36 16.66 5.60 -13.55
C LEU A 36 17.39 5.08 -12.30
N ASN A 37 18.21 5.95 -11.71
CA ASN A 37 18.81 5.68 -10.41
C ASN A 37 17.83 5.97 -9.25
N ALA A 38 18.23 5.65 -8.02
CA ALA A 38 17.35 5.76 -6.84
C ALA A 38 16.87 7.20 -6.57
N ASP A 39 17.72 8.20 -6.83
CA ASP A 39 17.35 9.61 -6.62
C ASP A 39 16.37 10.09 -7.69
N GLU A 40 16.59 9.70 -8.95
CA GLU A 40 15.68 9.99 -10.05
C GLU A 40 14.30 9.34 -9.87
N LEU A 41 14.27 8.10 -9.35
CA LEU A 41 13.03 7.41 -9.01
C LEU A 41 12.28 8.12 -7.87
N ARG A 42 13.00 8.52 -6.81
CA ARG A 42 12.41 9.29 -5.71
C ARG A 42 11.80 10.60 -6.21
N ASP A 43 12.56 11.38 -6.98
CA ASP A 43 12.12 12.68 -7.47
C ASP A 43 10.91 12.54 -8.41
N MET A 44 10.90 11.52 -9.27
CA MET A 44 9.74 11.17 -10.10
C MET A 44 8.52 10.80 -9.26
N LEU A 45 8.69 9.98 -8.21
CA LEU A 45 7.60 9.61 -7.33
C LEU A 45 6.99 10.82 -6.64
N ILE A 46 7.82 11.74 -6.13
CA ILE A 46 7.36 12.98 -5.48
C ILE A 46 6.49 13.77 -6.45
N ASP A 47 6.97 14.03 -7.68
CA ASP A 47 6.23 14.75 -8.72
C ASP A 47 4.85 14.11 -8.97
N ARG A 48 4.79 12.78 -9.09
CA ARG A 48 3.52 12.06 -9.30
C ARG A 48 2.56 12.15 -8.12
N LEU A 49 3.07 12.03 -6.89
CA LEU A 49 2.24 12.11 -5.69
C LEU A 49 1.69 13.53 -5.47
N GLU A 50 2.49 14.55 -5.72
CA GLU A 50 2.05 15.96 -5.64
C GLU A 50 0.98 16.29 -6.69
N ASP A 51 1.07 15.73 -7.90
CA ASP A 51 0.01 15.84 -8.92
C ASP A 51 -1.33 15.28 -8.40
N TYR A 52 -1.31 14.19 -7.62
CA TYR A 52 -2.47 13.63 -6.94
C TYR A 52 -2.86 14.38 -5.66
N LYS A 53 -2.19 15.50 -5.35
CA LYS A 53 -2.44 16.33 -4.15
C LYS A 53 -2.09 15.64 -2.84
N ALA A 54 -1.23 14.63 -2.89
CA ALA A 54 -0.61 14.12 -1.68
C ALA A 54 0.40 15.13 -1.14
N GLU A 55 0.49 15.21 0.18
CA GLU A 55 1.54 15.97 0.86
C GLU A 55 2.75 15.05 1.05
N VAL A 56 3.90 15.43 0.52
CA VAL A 56 5.10 14.61 0.54
C VAL A 56 6.15 15.24 1.44
N HIS A 57 6.68 14.45 2.37
CA HIS A 57 7.76 14.83 3.27
C HIS A 57 8.95 13.90 3.07
N VAL A 58 10.09 14.44 2.68
CA VAL A 58 11.35 13.68 2.60
C VAL A 58 12.09 13.83 3.91
N THR A 59 12.48 12.71 4.52
CA THR A 59 13.18 12.71 5.81
C THR A 59 14.20 11.59 5.88
N GLU A 60 15.22 11.76 6.70
CA GLU A 60 16.15 10.70 7.03
C GLU A 60 15.53 9.74 8.08
N GLU A 61 16.00 8.49 8.09
CA GLU A 61 15.47 7.46 9.01
C GLU A 61 15.56 7.92 10.49
N GLY A 62 16.64 8.56 10.88
CA GLY A 62 16.84 9.08 12.25
C GLY A 62 15.91 10.22 12.63
N GLU A 63 15.30 10.90 11.66
CA GLU A 63 14.39 12.03 11.86
C GLU A 63 12.90 11.64 11.65
N LEU A 64 12.64 10.41 11.23
CA LEU A 64 11.28 9.91 10.90
C LEU A 64 10.28 10.16 12.03
N LYS A 65 10.64 9.83 13.27
CA LYS A 65 9.80 10.07 14.44
C LYS A 65 9.40 11.54 14.59
N GLN A 66 10.36 12.44 14.44
CA GLN A 66 10.12 13.88 14.54
C GLN A 66 9.23 14.39 13.41
N THR A 67 9.43 13.89 12.21
CA THR A 67 8.63 14.22 11.03
C THR A 67 7.18 13.78 11.21
N ILE A 68 6.95 12.53 11.63
CA ILE A 68 5.61 12.01 11.96
C ILE A 68 4.94 12.88 13.03
N ALA A 69 5.65 13.18 14.12
CA ALA A 69 5.12 13.99 15.21
C ALA A 69 4.73 15.40 14.76
N THR A 70 5.49 16.00 13.85
CA THR A 70 5.19 17.32 13.29
C THR A 70 3.92 17.26 12.44
N ILE A 71 3.82 16.31 11.51
CA ILE A 71 2.65 16.14 10.66
C ILE A 71 1.38 15.91 11.48
N LEU A 72 1.43 15.01 12.47
CA LEU A 72 0.27 14.70 13.30
C LEU A 72 -0.20 15.91 14.12
N LYS A 73 0.73 16.71 14.65
CA LYS A 73 0.41 17.94 15.39
C LYS A 73 -0.19 19.02 14.48
N ASP A 74 0.40 19.24 13.32
CA ASP A 74 -0.06 20.24 12.35
C ASP A 74 -1.47 19.92 11.83
N ARG A 75 -1.83 18.62 11.82
CA ARG A 75 -3.15 18.13 11.44
C ARG A 75 -4.10 17.91 12.61
N GLU A 76 -3.70 18.25 13.83
CA GLU A 76 -4.48 18.11 15.07
C GLU A 76 -4.95 16.67 15.31
N CYS A 77 -4.15 15.66 14.88
CA CYS A 77 -4.44 14.26 15.05
C CYS A 77 -3.99 13.76 16.42
N ASN A 78 -4.88 13.17 17.20
CA ASN A 78 -4.59 12.64 18.55
C ASN A 78 -4.83 11.13 18.63
N ASP A 79 -5.94 10.62 18.10
CA ASP A 79 -6.26 9.18 18.05
C ASP A 79 -5.69 8.56 16.77
N ILE A 80 -4.62 7.80 16.94
CA ILE A 80 -3.86 7.22 15.83
C ILE A 80 -4.00 5.70 15.85
N ARG A 81 -4.23 5.11 14.68
CA ARG A 81 -4.06 3.66 14.48
C ARG A 81 -2.88 3.41 13.54
N TYR A 82 -2.14 2.37 13.81
CA TYR A 82 -0.99 2.00 12.99
C TYR A 82 -0.96 0.49 12.72
N ALA A 83 -0.27 0.09 11.66
CA ALA A 83 -0.08 -1.31 11.33
C ALA A 83 0.72 -2.03 12.42
N GLU A 84 0.30 -3.23 12.82
CA GLU A 84 0.79 -3.92 14.04
C GLU A 84 2.30 -4.21 14.06
N GLY A 85 2.94 -4.27 12.89
CA GLY A 85 4.39 -4.46 12.76
C GLY A 85 5.23 -3.18 12.84
N MET A 86 4.60 -2.03 13.11
CA MET A 86 5.33 -0.76 13.27
C MET A 86 5.87 -0.59 14.68
N ASP A 87 6.99 0.14 14.79
CA ASP A 87 7.56 0.50 16.08
C ASP A 87 6.68 1.55 16.79
N ALA A 88 6.10 1.17 17.93
CA ALA A 88 5.27 2.05 18.74
C ALA A 88 5.99 3.32 19.23
N THR A 89 7.33 3.29 19.32
CA THR A 89 8.12 4.46 19.73
C THR A 89 8.04 5.63 18.75
N LEU A 90 7.63 5.38 17.51
CA LEU A 90 7.38 6.43 16.52
C LEU A 90 6.23 7.37 16.91
N PHE A 91 5.33 6.90 17.77
CA PHE A 91 4.09 7.59 18.14
C PHE A 91 4.06 8.09 19.58
N GLU A 92 5.22 8.16 20.25
CA GLU A 92 5.30 8.68 21.62
C GLU A 92 4.72 10.10 21.71
N GLY A 93 3.81 10.30 22.68
CA GLY A 93 3.12 11.58 22.88
C GLY A 93 1.74 11.70 22.21
N PHE A 94 1.28 10.62 21.54
CA PHE A 94 -0.07 10.53 20.95
C PHE A 94 -0.85 9.35 21.55
N ASP A 95 -2.19 9.37 21.49
CA ASP A 95 -3.02 8.20 21.79
C ASP A 95 -2.98 7.25 20.59
N ALA A 96 -1.86 6.56 20.43
CA ALA A 96 -1.61 5.69 19.30
C ALA A 96 -1.69 4.22 19.72
N LYS A 97 -2.38 3.41 18.92
CA LYS A 97 -2.59 1.97 19.16
C LYS A 97 -2.45 1.18 17.86
N PRO A 98 -1.91 -0.04 17.92
CA PRO A 98 -1.95 -0.93 16.76
C PRO A 98 -3.41 -1.23 16.40
N ASP A 99 -3.67 -1.45 15.10
CA ASP A 99 -5.00 -1.85 14.64
C ASP A 99 -5.36 -3.25 15.17
N ASP A 100 -6.52 -3.36 15.80
CA ASP A 100 -7.08 -4.63 16.28
C ASP A 100 -8.00 -5.22 15.21
N LYS A 101 -7.54 -6.29 14.56
CA LYS A 101 -8.26 -6.99 13.50
C LYS A 101 -9.57 -7.65 13.97
N SER A 102 -9.78 -7.82 15.29
CA SER A 102 -10.98 -8.39 15.87
C SER A 102 -12.13 -7.38 16.01
N VAL A 103 -11.81 -6.08 15.94
CA VAL A 103 -12.78 -4.99 16.11
C VAL A 103 -13.46 -4.68 14.78
N ASP A 104 -14.74 -4.26 14.84
CA ASP A 104 -15.51 -3.84 13.65
C ASP A 104 -14.74 -2.72 12.90
N PRO A 105 -14.47 -2.91 11.60
CA PRO A 105 -13.79 -1.90 10.80
C PRO A 105 -14.41 -0.51 10.81
N ARG A 106 -15.72 -0.41 11.06
CA ARG A 106 -16.44 0.88 11.10
C ARG A 106 -15.95 1.79 12.22
N THR A 107 -15.39 1.23 13.31
CA THR A 107 -14.83 2.03 14.41
C THR A 107 -13.62 2.85 13.98
N LEU A 108 -12.95 2.46 12.90
CA LEU A 108 -11.84 3.23 12.32
C LEU A 108 -12.25 4.60 11.78
N ASN A 109 -13.56 4.80 11.56
CA ASN A 109 -14.09 6.10 11.12
C ASN A 109 -13.95 7.22 12.18
N GLU A 110 -13.75 6.84 13.44
CA GLU A 110 -13.55 7.78 14.55
C GLU A 110 -12.07 8.10 14.78
N THR A 111 -11.18 7.45 14.04
CA THR A 111 -9.73 7.61 14.15
C THR A 111 -9.27 8.85 13.35
N ASP A 112 -8.43 9.69 13.96
CA ASP A 112 -7.95 10.93 13.33
C ASP A 112 -7.00 10.66 12.17
N ALA A 113 -6.13 9.65 12.32
CA ALA A 113 -5.19 9.26 11.28
C ALA A 113 -4.74 7.79 11.42
N VAL A 114 -4.31 7.23 10.31
CA VAL A 114 -3.63 5.92 10.29
C VAL A 114 -2.23 6.05 9.74
N VAL A 115 -1.34 5.19 10.21
CA VAL A 115 0.04 5.13 9.74
C VAL A 115 0.39 3.70 9.34
N THR A 116 1.00 3.55 8.17
CA THR A 116 1.49 2.26 7.64
C THR A 116 2.81 2.44 6.92
N TYR A 117 3.50 1.33 6.66
CA TYR A 117 4.52 1.28 5.61
C TYR A 117 3.89 0.96 4.26
N SER A 118 4.64 1.17 3.18
CA SER A 118 4.36 0.59 1.86
C SER A 118 4.97 -0.81 1.74
N HIS A 119 4.55 -1.56 0.72
CA HIS A 119 5.19 -2.81 0.31
C HIS A 119 6.19 -2.55 -0.82
N VAL A 120 5.74 -1.87 -1.87
CA VAL A 120 6.54 -1.41 -3.00
C VAL A 120 5.83 -0.22 -3.64
N THR A 121 6.59 0.67 -4.28
CA THR A 121 6.03 1.89 -4.86
C THR A 121 6.55 2.10 -6.27
N SER A 122 5.64 2.28 -7.23
CA SER A 122 6.01 2.58 -8.61
C SER A 122 6.15 4.08 -8.82
N ALA A 123 7.37 4.55 -9.10
CA ALA A 123 7.64 5.95 -9.36
C ALA A 123 6.93 6.45 -10.63
N GLN A 124 6.91 5.64 -11.69
CA GLN A 124 6.32 6.04 -12.97
C GLN A 124 4.85 6.42 -12.89
N THR A 125 4.10 5.76 -12.02
CA THR A 125 2.65 5.93 -11.89
C THR A 125 2.21 6.60 -10.59
N GLY A 126 3.11 6.86 -9.64
CA GLY A 126 2.75 7.32 -8.30
C GLY A 126 1.94 6.29 -7.51
N THR A 127 2.08 5.00 -7.82
CA THR A 127 1.28 3.94 -7.21
C THR A 127 1.98 3.37 -6.00
N ILE A 128 1.36 3.48 -4.83
CA ILE A 128 1.80 2.84 -3.59
C ILE A 128 1.06 1.52 -3.43
N VAL A 129 1.79 0.41 -3.38
CA VAL A 129 1.24 -0.93 -3.16
C VAL A 129 1.24 -1.22 -1.68
N LEU A 130 0.09 -1.65 -1.18
CA LEU A 130 -0.13 -2.07 0.21
C LEU A 130 -0.52 -3.54 0.21
N GLU A 131 0.14 -4.33 1.04
CA GLU A 131 -0.19 -5.73 1.27
C GLU A 131 -0.97 -5.88 2.59
N SER A 132 -1.83 -6.90 2.70
CA SER A 132 -2.55 -7.17 3.95
C SER A 132 -1.66 -7.97 4.91
N ASP A 133 -0.62 -7.33 5.44
CA ASP A 133 0.39 -7.88 6.32
C ASP A 133 0.57 -7.06 7.61
N GLU A 134 1.64 -7.32 8.35
CA GLU A 134 1.96 -6.60 9.59
C GLU A 134 2.49 -5.18 9.33
N ARG A 135 3.06 -4.89 8.14
CA ARG A 135 3.65 -3.60 7.78
C ARG A 135 2.61 -2.62 7.26
N CYS A 136 1.68 -3.11 6.44
CA CYS A 136 0.66 -2.28 5.80
C CYS A 136 -0.71 -2.38 6.48
N GLY A 137 -0.93 -3.38 7.34
CA GLY A 137 -2.18 -3.61 8.02
C GLY A 137 -3.27 -4.22 7.16
N ARG A 138 -4.48 -4.37 7.71
CA ARG A 138 -5.64 -4.85 6.94
C ARG A 138 -6.20 -3.75 6.02
N ARG A 139 -6.84 -4.15 4.94
CA ARG A 139 -7.41 -3.22 3.96
C ARG A 139 -8.33 -2.14 4.56
N ALA A 140 -9.09 -2.46 5.61
CA ALA A 140 -9.95 -1.48 6.26
C ALA A 140 -9.16 -0.33 6.91
N LEU A 141 -7.97 -0.59 7.44
CA LEU A 141 -7.11 0.41 8.07
C LEU A 141 -6.77 1.55 7.11
N THR A 142 -6.54 1.24 5.85
CA THR A 142 -6.12 2.21 4.83
C THR A 142 -7.27 2.82 4.02
N LEU A 143 -8.51 2.34 4.21
CA LEU A 143 -9.68 2.79 3.44
C LEU A 143 -10.73 3.54 4.25
N VAL A 144 -10.81 3.31 5.56
CA VAL A 144 -11.90 3.88 6.38
C VAL A 144 -11.52 5.26 6.95
N PRO A 145 -10.35 5.48 7.57
CA PRO A 145 -9.97 6.78 8.08
C PRO A 145 -9.73 7.81 6.97
N ASP A 146 -9.98 9.07 7.28
CA ASP A 146 -9.83 10.18 6.32
C ASP A 146 -8.37 10.55 6.04
N ARG A 147 -7.46 10.25 6.96
CA ARG A 147 -6.04 10.61 6.86
C ARG A 147 -5.17 9.38 6.95
N HIS A 148 -4.31 9.20 5.97
CA HIS A 148 -3.36 8.11 5.91
C HIS A 148 -1.94 8.64 5.69
N LEU A 149 -1.05 8.41 6.66
CA LEU A 149 0.39 8.60 6.53
C LEU A 149 1.02 7.28 6.07
N CYS A 150 1.51 7.26 4.85
CA CYS A 150 2.21 6.09 4.31
C CYS A 150 3.72 6.36 4.28
N ILE A 151 4.48 5.55 4.99
CA ILE A 151 5.94 5.63 5.00
C ILE A 151 6.47 4.77 3.86
N VAL A 152 7.18 5.40 2.95
CA VAL A 152 7.81 4.75 1.79
C VAL A 152 9.33 4.79 1.98
N HIS A 153 9.96 3.62 2.01
CA HIS A 153 11.42 3.54 2.02
C HIS A 153 11.98 3.72 0.60
N GLN A 154 13.07 4.48 0.45
CA GLN A 154 13.65 4.76 -0.87
C GLN A 154 14.03 3.50 -1.64
N ASN A 155 14.47 2.45 -0.97
CA ASN A 155 14.82 1.17 -1.58
C ASN A 155 13.60 0.32 -2.01
N GLU A 156 12.38 0.75 -1.71
CA GLU A 156 11.12 0.13 -2.13
C GLU A 156 10.49 0.86 -3.33
N ILE A 157 11.16 1.91 -3.86
CA ILE A 157 10.72 2.66 -5.05
C ILE A 157 11.29 1.98 -6.31
N VAL A 158 10.41 1.65 -7.25
CA VAL A 158 10.74 1.00 -8.52
C VAL A 158 10.19 1.75 -9.71
#